data_124407333a8aeb83d93cdcfd33a2a971
#
_entry.id   124407333a8aeb83d93cdcfd33a2a971
#
_cell.length_a   1.000
_cell.length_b   1.000
_cell.length_c   1.000
_cell.angle_alpha   90.00
_cell.angle_beta   90.00
_cell.angle_gamma   90.00
#
_symmetry.space_group_name_H-M   'P 1'
#
loop_
_entity.id
_entity.type
_entity.pdbx_description
1 polymer ?
#
loop_
_entity_poly.entity_id
_entity_poly.type
_entity_poly.pdbx_seq_one_letter_code
_entity_poly.pdbx_strand_id
1 'polypeptide(L)'
;MNTDRSRRRKPKGAPTGGQFAPESHAESDVSLAAHSDEGIPAAWTATDSAALDTHIRSAEAADRIDASANPVITDQQLDELLDPERQPVSVRWAVSRLPYAGIAEVAARDPHPVVRAEARRAWDIPGGLAQELDADPAVQRVLAAMVA
;
A
#
# COMPACT_ATOMS: atom_id res chain seq x y z
N MET A 1 33.76 9.12 35.53
CA MET A 1 33.97 10.52 35.08
C MET A 1 32.61 11.03 34.59
N ASN A 2 32.00 11.88 35.41
CA ASN A 2 30.69 12.45 35.16
C ASN A 2 30.86 13.76 34.37
N THR A 3 30.54 13.78 33.08
CA THR A 3 30.57 15.03 32.32
C THR A 3 29.22 15.74 32.52
N ASP A 4 29.26 16.65 33.49
CA ASP A 4 28.20 17.61 33.76
C ASP A 4 28.01 18.53 32.54
N ARG A 5 26.97 18.25 31.75
CA ARG A 5 26.48 19.15 30.71
C ARG A 5 25.63 20.23 31.34
N SER A 6 26.23 21.20 32.00
CA SER A 6 25.54 22.41 32.46
C SER A 6 25.03 23.18 31.24
N ARG A 7 23.75 23.00 30.92
CA ARG A 7 23.04 23.87 29.96
C ARG A 7 23.02 25.28 30.56
N ARG A 8 23.85 26.18 30.05
CA ARG A 8 23.86 27.58 30.44
C ARG A 8 22.53 28.21 30.03
N ARG A 9 21.65 28.43 31.04
CA ARG A 9 20.43 29.24 30.86
C ARG A 9 20.85 30.72 30.83
N LYS A 10 20.32 31.50 29.90
CA LYS A 10 20.46 32.97 29.88
C LYS A 10 19.76 33.56 31.10
N PRO A 11 20.29 34.69 31.68
CA PRO A 11 19.69 35.32 32.83
C PRO A 11 18.25 35.79 32.58
N LYS A 12 17.40 35.64 33.59
CA LYS A 12 16.00 36.07 33.57
C LYS A 12 15.97 37.63 33.42
N GLY A 13 15.35 38.13 32.35
CA GLY A 13 15.20 39.57 32.08
C GLY A 13 15.92 40.07 30.83
N ALA A 14 16.66 39.27 30.10
CA ALA A 14 17.15 39.67 28.79
C ALA A 14 16.01 39.55 27.72
N PRO A 15 15.94 40.50 26.73
CA PRO A 15 14.88 40.47 25.70
C PRO A 15 14.75 39.16 24.91
N THR A 16 15.78 38.31 24.98
CA THR A 16 15.84 36.98 24.35
C THR A 16 15.83 35.86 25.39
N GLY A 17 15.53 36.19 26.68
CA GLY A 17 15.46 35.21 27.76
C GLY A 17 14.32 34.22 27.53
N GLY A 18 14.64 32.95 27.43
CA GLY A 18 13.68 31.87 27.11
C GLY A 18 13.71 31.33 25.69
N GLN A 19 14.43 31.98 24.76
CA GLN A 19 14.71 31.39 23.46
C GLN A 19 15.95 30.52 23.52
N PHE A 20 15.89 29.33 23.02
CA PHE A 20 17.07 28.51 22.78
C PHE A 20 17.93 29.25 21.77
N ALA A 21 19.24 29.35 22.05
CA ALA A 21 20.16 29.82 21.02
C ALA A 21 19.98 28.91 19.80
N PRO A 22 19.88 29.48 18.58
CA PRO A 22 19.88 28.63 17.39
C PRO A 22 21.22 27.87 17.40
N GLU A 23 21.14 26.57 17.69
CA GLU A 23 22.25 25.70 17.36
C GLU A 23 22.30 25.72 15.84
N SER A 24 23.47 26.12 15.28
CA SER A 24 23.71 25.90 13.87
C SER A 24 23.79 24.39 13.67
N HIS A 25 22.64 23.79 13.47
CA HIS A 25 22.63 22.49 12.81
C HIS A 25 23.20 22.81 11.42
N ALA A 26 24.36 22.26 11.11
CA ALA A 26 24.72 22.05 9.73
C ALA A 26 23.50 21.31 9.16
N GLU A 27 22.67 22.00 8.40
CA GLU A 27 21.64 21.36 7.63
C GLU A 27 22.40 20.31 6.85
N SER A 28 22.14 19.05 7.18
CA SER A 28 22.60 17.97 6.34
C SER A 28 22.13 18.37 4.96
N ASP A 29 23.05 18.49 4.01
CA ASP A 29 22.74 18.57 2.59
C ASP A 29 22.03 17.26 2.20
N VAL A 30 20.87 17.02 2.77
CA VAL A 30 19.89 16.13 2.21
C VAL A 30 19.33 16.92 1.05
N SER A 31 20.09 16.92 -0.02
CA SER A 31 19.57 17.28 -1.31
C SER A 31 18.39 16.35 -1.57
N LEU A 32 17.18 16.88 -1.43
CA LEU A 32 15.99 16.32 -2.04
C LEU A 32 16.04 16.54 -3.56
N ALA A 33 17.18 17.01 -4.07
CA ALA A 33 17.49 17.08 -5.48
C ALA A 33 17.61 15.65 -5.99
N ALA A 34 16.68 15.33 -6.85
CA ALA A 34 16.68 14.14 -7.69
C ALA A 34 16.58 12.82 -6.89
N HIS A 35 15.44 12.56 -6.28
CA HIS A 35 14.83 11.30 -6.62
C HIS A 35 14.61 11.40 -8.14
N SER A 36 15.64 10.99 -8.88
CA SER A 36 15.49 10.69 -10.29
C SER A 36 14.25 9.82 -10.42
N ASP A 37 13.43 10.04 -11.44
CA ASP A 37 12.32 9.15 -11.83
C ASP A 37 12.80 7.70 -12.10
N GLU A 38 14.08 7.44 -11.96
CA GLU A 38 14.73 6.13 -11.95
C GLU A 38 14.32 5.35 -10.71
N GLY A 39 13.20 4.66 -10.81
CA GLY A 39 12.66 3.80 -9.76
C GLY A 39 11.16 3.92 -9.52
N ILE A 40 10.49 4.93 -10.10
CA ILE A 40 9.03 4.96 -10.09
C ILE A 40 8.55 4.01 -11.20
N PRO A 41 7.72 2.98 -10.88
CA PRO A 41 7.17 2.10 -11.88
C PRO A 41 6.46 2.90 -13.00
N ALA A 42 6.71 2.57 -14.26
CA ALA A 42 6.10 3.28 -15.39
C ALA A 42 4.56 3.26 -15.32
N ALA A 43 3.99 2.19 -14.78
CA ALA A 43 2.56 2.08 -14.53
C ALA A 43 2.02 3.18 -13.59
N TRP A 44 2.82 3.69 -12.65
CA TRP A 44 2.41 4.75 -11.72
C TRP A 44 2.40 6.14 -12.37
N THR A 45 3.13 6.32 -13.44
CA THR A 45 3.21 7.60 -14.18
C THR A 45 2.15 7.72 -15.28
N ALA A 46 1.36 6.67 -15.50
CA ALA A 46 0.24 6.72 -16.44
C ALA A 46 -0.79 7.77 -15.99
N THR A 47 -1.15 8.66 -16.89
CA THR A 47 -2.05 9.79 -16.63
C THR A 47 -3.50 9.54 -17.03
N ASP A 48 -3.74 8.45 -17.75
CA ASP A 48 -5.07 8.02 -18.16
C ASP A 48 -5.17 6.49 -18.22
N SER A 49 -6.39 5.97 -18.23
CA SER A 49 -6.64 4.53 -18.21
C SER A 49 -6.17 3.80 -19.46
N ALA A 50 -6.13 4.47 -20.62
CA ALA A 50 -5.66 3.85 -21.85
C ALA A 50 -4.14 3.58 -21.80
N ALA A 51 -3.38 4.48 -21.17
CA ALA A 51 -1.95 4.26 -20.93
C ALA A 51 -1.71 3.06 -20.00
N LEU A 52 -2.61 2.79 -19.03
CA LEU A 52 -2.52 1.64 -18.16
C LEU A 52 -2.75 0.30 -18.86
N ASP A 53 -3.47 0.25 -19.96
CA ASP A 53 -3.78 -1.00 -20.67
C ASP A 53 -2.54 -1.82 -21.03
N THR A 54 -1.45 -1.15 -21.38
CA THR A 54 -0.18 -1.82 -21.70
C THR A 54 0.39 -2.52 -20.47
N HIS A 55 0.30 -1.89 -19.28
CA HIS A 55 0.80 -2.43 -18.04
C HIS A 55 -0.10 -3.55 -17.50
N ILE A 56 -1.42 -3.40 -17.59
CA ILE A 56 -2.40 -4.42 -17.18
C ILE A 56 -2.24 -5.70 -17.98
N ARG A 57 -1.85 -5.59 -19.26
CA ARG A 57 -1.59 -6.75 -20.15
C ARG A 57 -0.13 -7.13 -20.25
N SER A 58 0.72 -6.55 -19.42
CA SER A 58 2.15 -6.90 -19.36
C SER A 58 2.35 -8.39 -19.05
N ALA A 59 3.39 -8.99 -19.61
CA ALA A 59 3.81 -10.34 -19.25
C ALA A 59 4.27 -10.43 -17.79
N GLU A 60 4.81 -9.34 -17.25
CA GLU A 60 5.36 -9.27 -15.92
C GLU A 60 4.26 -9.05 -14.86
N ALA A 61 4.17 -9.95 -13.88
CA ALA A 61 3.18 -9.83 -12.80
C ALA A 61 3.38 -8.57 -11.95
N ALA A 62 4.62 -8.15 -11.73
CA ALA A 62 4.95 -6.94 -10.98
C ALA A 62 4.36 -5.69 -11.64
N ASP A 63 4.50 -5.56 -12.97
CA ASP A 63 3.97 -4.43 -13.74
C ASP A 63 2.44 -4.36 -13.66
N ARG A 64 1.75 -5.51 -13.70
CA ARG A 64 0.29 -5.58 -13.49
C ARG A 64 -0.13 -5.17 -12.08
N ILE A 65 0.63 -5.57 -11.06
CA ILE A 65 0.38 -5.18 -9.68
C ILE A 65 0.59 -3.68 -9.51
N ASP A 66 1.66 -3.13 -10.07
CA ASP A 66 1.93 -1.69 -10.02
C ASP A 66 0.82 -0.88 -10.71
N ALA A 67 0.33 -1.35 -11.87
CA ALA A 67 -0.78 -0.72 -12.56
C ALA A 67 -2.07 -0.69 -11.73
N SER A 68 -2.33 -1.72 -10.93
CA SER A 68 -3.52 -1.81 -10.09
C SER A 68 -3.60 -0.71 -9.01
N ALA A 69 -2.47 -0.15 -8.60
CA ALA A 69 -2.38 0.91 -7.60
C ALA A 69 -2.52 2.32 -8.19
N ASN A 70 -2.57 2.47 -9.52
CA ASN A 70 -2.71 3.78 -10.15
C ASN A 70 -4.15 4.30 -10.02
N PRO A 71 -4.37 5.56 -9.55
CA PRO A 71 -5.70 6.09 -9.31
C PRO A 71 -6.57 6.28 -10.57
N VAL A 72 -6.00 6.21 -11.78
CA VAL A 72 -6.78 6.30 -13.04
C VAL A 72 -7.27 4.94 -13.53
N ILE A 73 -7.02 3.85 -12.77
CA ILE A 73 -7.53 2.52 -13.09
C ILE A 73 -9.05 2.51 -13.11
N THR A 74 -9.63 1.77 -14.04
CA THR A 74 -11.08 1.59 -14.15
C THR A 74 -11.56 0.30 -13.52
N ASP A 75 -12.84 0.22 -13.19
CA ASP A 75 -13.47 -1.02 -12.68
C ASP A 75 -13.27 -2.18 -13.66
N GLN A 76 -13.40 -1.94 -14.97
CA GLN A 76 -13.17 -2.96 -15.99
C GLN A 76 -11.74 -3.50 -15.97
N GLN A 77 -10.76 -2.63 -15.74
CA GLN A 77 -9.35 -3.03 -15.63
C GLN A 77 -9.09 -3.81 -14.34
N LEU A 78 -9.74 -3.43 -13.24
CA LEU A 78 -9.70 -4.18 -11.99
C LEU A 78 -10.32 -5.57 -12.14
N ASP A 79 -11.47 -5.69 -12.83
CA ASP A 79 -12.08 -6.98 -13.14
C ASP A 79 -11.15 -7.87 -13.99
N GLU A 80 -10.43 -7.29 -14.97
CA GLU A 80 -9.44 -8.03 -15.76
C GLU A 80 -8.27 -8.52 -14.91
N LEU A 81 -7.86 -7.76 -13.89
CA LEU A 81 -6.80 -8.15 -12.96
C LEU A 81 -7.24 -9.17 -11.90
N LEU A 82 -8.54 -9.28 -11.65
CA LEU A 82 -9.13 -10.26 -10.73
C LEU A 82 -9.59 -11.54 -11.43
N ASP A 83 -9.57 -11.59 -12.77
CA ASP A 83 -10.02 -12.75 -13.54
C ASP A 83 -9.15 -13.99 -13.26
N PRO A 84 -9.70 -15.07 -12.66
CA PRO A 84 -8.93 -16.25 -12.30
C PRO A 84 -8.44 -17.08 -13.50
N GLU A 85 -9.03 -16.88 -14.67
CA GLU A 85 -8.60 -17.58 -15.89
C GLU A 85 -7.40 -16.90 -16.57
N ARG A 86 -7.22 -15.61 -16.31
CA ARG A 86 -6.21 -14.78 -16.97
C ARG A 86 -5.05 -14.39 -16.07
N GLN A 87 -5.30 -14.30 -14.76
CA GLN A 87 -4.32 -13.75 -13.83
C GLN A 87 -3.80 -14.80 -12.84
N PRO A 88 -2.50 -14.80 -12.55
CA PRO A 88 -1.95 -15.65 -11.51
C PRO A 88 -2.46 -15.22 -10.13
N VAL A 89 -2.46 -16.16 -9.18
CA VAL A 89 -2.93 -15.93 -7.80
C VAL A 89 -2.24 -14.72 -7.16
N SER A 90 -0.95 -14.53 -7.42
CA SER A 90 -0.17 -13.41 -6.85
C SER A 90 -0.71 -12.04 -7.25
N VAL A 91 -1.14 -11.87 -8.50
CA VAL A 91 -1.76 -10.62 -8.98
C VAL A 91 -3.12 -10.44 -8.34
N ARG A 92 -4.00 -11.42 -8.40
CA ARG A 92 -5.34 -11.37 -7.81
C ARG A 92 -5.30 -11.11 -6.31
N TRP A 93 -4.37 -11.75 -5.60
CA TRP A 93 -4.15 -11.49 -4.18
C TRP A 93 -3.68 -10.05 -3.90
N ALA A 94 -2.73 -9.53 -4.68
CA ALA A 94 -2.27 -8.15 -4.52
C ALA A 94 -3.40 -7.14 -4.77
N VAL A 95 -4.20 -7.35 -5.83
CA VAL A 95 -5.33 -6.49 -6.19
C VAL A 95 -6.44 -6.57 -5.14
N SER A 96 -6.70 -7.74 -4.55
CA SER A 96 -7.74 -7.91 -3.51
C SER A 96 -7.48 -7.11 -2.22
N ARG A 97 -6.29 -6.56 -2.05
CA ARG A 97 -5.89 -5.72 -0.90
C ARG A 97 -6.16 -4.23 -1.11
N LEU A 98 -6.52 -3.84 -2.32
CA LEU A 98 -6.72 -2.43 -2.64
C LEU A 98 -8.06 -1.93 -2.10
N PRO A 99 -8.14 -0.68 -1.63
CA PRO A 99 -9.32 -0.12 -1.00
C PRO A 99 -10.35 0.39 -2.01
N TYR A 100 -10.56 -0.32 -3.11
CA TYR A 100 -11.59 0.03 -4.08
C TYR A 100 -12.90 -0.70 -3.76
N ALA A 101 -14.02 0.02 -3.90
CA ALA A 101 -15.35 -0.55 -3.67
C ALA A 101 -15.62 -1.76 -4.58
N GLY A 102 -16.21 -2.82 -4.03
CA GLY A 102 -16.58 -4.01 -4.78
C GLY A 102 -15.47 -5.05 -4.96
N ILE A 103 -14.20 -4.70 -4.81
CA ILE A 103 -13.09 -5.68 -4.92
C ILE A 103 -13.28 -6.84 -3.95
N ALA A 104 -13.66 -6.57 -2.71
CA ALA A 104 -13.85 -7.60 -1.70
C ALA A 104 -14.94 -8.62 -2.10
N GLU A 105 -16.00 -8.18 -2.76
CA GLU A 105 -17.07 -9.08 -3.22
C GLU A 105 -16.60 -10.01 -4.34
N VAL A 106 -15.82 -9.51 -5.28
CA VAL A 106 -15.25 -10.31 -6.37
C VAL A 106 -14.21 -11.29 -5.82
N ALA A 107 -13.30 -10.81 -5.00
CA ALA A 107 -12.24 -11.63 -4.39
C ALA A 107 -12.78 -12.70 -3.42
N ALA A 108 -13.94 -12.46 -2.77
CA ALA A 108 -14.59 -13.43 -1.91
C ALA A 108 -15.07 -14.70 -2.67
N ARG A 109 -15.25 -14.59 -3.98
CA ARG A 109 -15.68 -15.70 -4.87
C ARG A 109 -14.51 -16.32 -5.65
N ASP A 110 -13.27 -15.86 -5.40
CA ASP A 110 -12.08 -16.38 -6.08
C ASP A 110 -11.92 -17.90 -5.81
N PRO A 111 -11.53 -18.72 -6.81
CA PRO A 111 -11.29 -20.14 -6.61
C PRO A 111 -10.16 -20.42 -5.60
N HIS A 112 -9.21 -19.49 -5.42
CA HIS A 112 -8.06 -19.69 -4.56
C HIS A 112 -8.30 -19.19 -3.13
N PRO A 113 -8.11 -20.01 -2.08
CA PRO A 113 -8.45 -19.64 -0.71
C PRO A 113 -7.63 -18.47 -0.15
N VAL A 114 -6.42 -18.22 -0.66
CA VAL A 114 -5.59 -17.07 -0.24
C VAL A 114 -6.23 -15.74 -0.66
N VAL A 115 -6.80 -15.67 -1.85
CA VAL A 115 -7.51 -14.47 -2.34
C VAL A 115 -8.80 -14.26 -1.54
N ARG A 116 -9.58 -15.34 -1.29
CA ARG A 116 -10.78 -15.28 -0.44
C ARG A 116 -10.46 -14.88 1.01
N ALA A 117 -9.34 -15.36 1.56
CA ALA A 117 -8.91 -14.98 2.91
C ALA A 117 -8.55 -13.49 3.00
N GLU A 118 -7.94 -12.92 1.96
CA GLU A 118 -7.69 -11.47 1.91
C GLU A 118 -8.99 -10.68 1.82
N ALA A 119 -9.93 -11.11 0.99
CA ALA A 119 -11.26 -10.51 0.92
C ALA A 119 -11.99 -10.52 2.28
N ARG A 120 -11.87 -11.61 3.06
CA ARG A 120 -12.47 -11.71 4.42
C ARG A 120 -11.92 -10.65 5.37
N ARG A 121 -10.71 -10.14 5.15
CA ARG A 121 -10.08 -9.09 5.96
C ARG A 121 -10.47 -7.69 5.55
N ALA A 122 -11.12 -7.53 4.40
CA ALA A 122 -11.56 -6.23 3.93
C ALA A 122 -12.65 -5.66 4.86
N TRP A 123 -12.58 -4.36 5.11
CA TRP A 123 -13.49 -3.65 6.01
C TRP A 123 -14.91 -3.50 5.44
N ASP A 124 -15.05 -3.55 4.12
CA ASP A 124 -16.30 -3.32 3.37
C ASP A 124 -16.97 -4.60 2.86
N ILE A 125 -16.51 -5.78 3.30
CA ILE A 125 -17.12 -7.04 2.88
C ILE A 125 -18.56 -7.16 3.41
N PRO A 126 -19.55 -7.48 2.56
CA PRO A 126 -20.91 -7.72 3.01
C PRO A 126 -21.00 -8.84 4.06
N GLY A 127 -21.80 -8.61 5.12
CA GLY A 127 -21.89 -9.53 6.25
C GLY A 127 -22.27 -10.97 5.88
N GLY A 128 -23.09 -11.18 4.85
CA GLY A 128 -23.43 -12.52 4.34
C GLY A 128 -22.20 -13.24 3.78
N LEU A 129 -21.40 -12.55 2.93
CA LEU A 129 -20.16 -13.10 2.39
C LEU A 129 -19.11 -13.33 3.49
N ALA A 130 -19.03 -12.45 4.47
CA ALA A 130 -18.14 -12.63 5.62
C ALA A 130 -18.45 -13.94 6.36
N GLN A 131 -19.75 -14.24 6.60
CA GLN A 131 -20.20 -15.49 7.24
C GLN A 131 -19.88 -16.73 6.39
N GLU A 132 -20.05 -16.65 5.06
CA GLU A 132 -19.69 -17.75 4.16
C GLU A 132 -18.19 -18.04 4.22
N LEU A 133 -17.34 -17.00 4.23
CA LEU A 133 -15.89 -17.13 4.33
C LEU A 133 -15.44 -17.64 5.71
N ASP A 134 -16.13 -17.25 6.77
CA ASP A 134 -15.89 -17.77 8.12
C ASP A 134 -16.23 -19.28 8.23
N ALA A 135 -17.16 -19.76 7.45
CA ALA A 135 -17.54 -21.17 7.37
C ALA A 135 -16.63 -21.99 6.43
N ASP A 136 -15.79 -21.33 5.60
CA ASP A 136 -14.89 -22.02 4.67
C ASP A 136 -13.61 -22.51 5.37
N PRO A 137 -13.41 -23.84 5.53
CA PRO A 137 -12.25 -24.36 6.24
C PRO A 137 -10.92 -24.09 5.50
N ALA A 138 -10.94 -23.86 4.19
CA ALA A 138 -9.73 -23.50 3.45
C ALA A 138 -9.32 -22.05 3.74
N VAL A 139 -10.28 -21.14 3.82
CA VAL A 139 -10.07 -19.76 4.21
C VAL A 139 -9.56 -19.68 5.65
N GLN A 140 -10.17 -20.40 6.58
CA GLN A 140 -9.77 -20.39 7.99
C GLN A 140 -8.33 -20.88 8.20
N ARG A 141 -7.90 -21.91 7.46
CA ARG A 141 -6.50 -22.36 7.51
C ARG A 141 -5.53 -21.28 7.04
N VAL A 142 -5.87 -20.53 5.99
CA VAL A 142 -5.04 -19.43 5.49
C VAL A 142 -4.99 -18.30 6.51
N LEU A 143 -6.13 -17.89 7.05
CA LEU A 143 -6.19 -16.82 8.06
C LEU A 143 -5.37 -17.17 9.30
N ALA A 144 -5.44 -18.42 9.77
CA ALA A 144 -4.62 -18.89 10.89
C ALA A 144 -3.11 -18.82 10.58
N ALA A 145 -2.70 -19.16 9.36
CA ALA A 145 -1.30 -19.08 8.94
C ALA A 145 -0.78 -17.64 8.77
N MET A 146 -1.66 -16.67 8.47
CA MET A 146 -1.29 -15.25 8.36
C MET A 146 -1.03 -14.56 9.71
N VAL A 147 -1.46 -15.16 10.81
CA VAL A 147 -1.35 -14.59 12.17
C VAL A 147 -0.22 -15.24 12.98
N ALA A 148 0.26 -16.40 12.52
CA ALA A 148 1.34 -17.15 13.18
C ALA A 148 2.73 -16.56 12.88
#